data_b4a4d27b07741e5dfe6c6209d876ab73
#
_entry.id   b4a4d27b07741e5dfe6c6209d876ab73
#
_cell.length_a   1.000
_cell.length_b   1.000
_cell.length_c   1.000
_cell.angle_alpha   90.00
_cell.angle_beta   90.00
_cell.angle_gamma   90.00
#
_symmetry.space_group_name_H-M   'P 1'
#
loop_
_entity.id
_entity.type
_entity.pdbx_description
1 polymer ?
#
loop_
_entity_poly.entity_id
_entity_poly.type
_entity_poly.pdbx_seq_one_letter_code
_entity_poly.pdbx_strand_id
1 'polypeptide(L)'
;MLLKNLNVQPGMMIADIGAGSGYHSSLLSKMVGNGKVYAVDVELEMIAFLQDRIKAEKTKNVVPILCTEQTIGLPANSIDLMLLVDVYHEFSYPYEMGVAMLEALKPGGKLVLVEFRTEDAMVPIKTIHKMSEQQAVRELKAAGFIFEKNISNLPWQHCMVFRKNK
;
A
#
# COMPACT_ATOMS: atom_id res chain seq x y z
N MET A 1 14.75 -4.91 2.96
CA MET A 1 14.09 -6.23 3.18
C MET A 1 12.66 -6.20 2.63
N LEU A 2 11.82 -5.23 3.01
CA LEU A 2 10.43 -5.09 2.50
C LEU A 2 10.33 -5.17 0.97
N LEU A 3 11.06 -4.33 0.23
CA LEU A 3 10.96 -4.29 -1.24
C LEU A 3 11.23 -5.63 -1.94
N LYS A 4 12.06 -6.51 -1.33
CA LYS A 4 12.28 -7.87 -1.85
C LYS A 4 11.05 -8.76 -1.71
N ASN A 5 10.22 -8.53 -0.68
CA ASN A 5 8.99 -9.28 -0.45
C ASN A 5 7.90 -8.97 -1.50
N LEU A 6 7.97 -7.79 -2.14
CA LEU A 6 6.95 -7.33 -3.09
C LEU A 6 7.02 -8.06 -4.45
N ASN A 7 8.16 -8.67 -4.79
CA ASN A 7 8.37 -9.33 -6.08
C ASN A 7 8.00 -8.44 -7.29
N VAL A 8 8.39 -7.16 -7.21
CA VAL A 8 8.13 -6.17 -8.28
C VAL A 8 8.82 -6.57 -9.56
N GLN A 9 8.08 -6.51 -10.68
CA GLN A 9 8.61 -6.76 -12.01
C GLN A 9 8.58 -5.48 -12.87
N PRO A 10 9.51 -5.31 -13.81
CA PRO A 10 9.44 -4.23 -14.79
C PRO A 10 8.10 -4.22 -15.54
N GLY A 11 7.54 -3.04 -15.76
CA GLY A 11 6.25 -2.85 -16.42
C GLY A 11 5.02 -2.89 -15.51
N MET A 12 5.16 -3.25 -14.24
CA MET A 12 4.04 -3.27 -13.29
C MET A 12 3.46 -1.87 -13.06
N MET A 13 2.14 -1.80 -12.89
CA MET A 13 1.40 -0.66 -12.36
C MET A 13 1.22 -0.88 -10.86
N ILE A 14 1.86 -0.05 -10.05
CA ILE A 14 1.85 -0.18 -8.58
C ILE A 14 1.14 1.02 -7.97
N ALA A 15 0.33 0.80 -6.93
CA ALA A 15 -0.19 1.86 -6.08
C ALA A 15 0.49 1.80 -4.70
N ASP A 16 1.06 2.92 -4.27
CA ASP A 16 1.58 3.19 -2.94
C ASP A 16 0.51 3.99 -2.19
N ILE A 17 -0.24 3.33 -1.30
CA ILE A 17 -1.40 3.89 -0.62
C ILE A 17 -0.97 4.46 0.74
N GLY A 18 -1.30 5.72 1.00
CA GLY A 18 -0.73 6.49 2.10
C GLY A 18 0.74 6.80 1.84
N ALA A 19 1.02 7.30 0.64
CA ALA A 19 2.39 7.45 0.14
C ALA A 19 3.21 8.48 0.94
N GLY A 20 2.55 9.37 1.68
CA GLY A 20 3.18 10.42 2.45
C GLY A 20 4.15 11.25 1.60
N SER A 21 5.39 11.39 2.07
CA SER A 21 6.45 12.10 1.33
C SER A 21 7.02 11.34 0.11
N GLY A 22 6.48 10.15 -0.23
CA GLY A 22 6.88 9.37 -1.42
C GLY A 22 8.15 8.55 -1.27
N TYR A 23 8.54 8.18 -0.06
CA TYR A 23 9.74 7.37 0.16
C TYR A 23 9.69 6.03 -0.59
N HIS A 24 8.61 5.26 -0.39
CA HIS A 24 8.43 3.98 -1.08
C HIS A 24 8.15 4.17 -2.57
N SER A 25 7.36 5.17 -2.94
CA SER A 25 7.08 5.52 -4.34
C SER A 25 8.36 5.75 -5.15
N SER A 26 9.33 6.49 -4.60
CA SER A 26 10.62 6.75 -5.25
C SER A 26 11.44 5.46 -5.45
N LEU A 27 11.44 4.56 -4.48
CA LEU A 27 12.13 3.28 -4.59
C LEU A 27 11.44 2.34 -5.59
N LEU A 28 10.12 2.26 -5.56
CA LEU A 28 9.31 1.45 -6.47
C LEU A 28 9.45 1.92 -7.92
N SER A 29 9.54 3.24 -8.15
CA SER A 29 9.69 3.81 -9.50
C SER A 29 10.92 3.29 -10.23
N LYS A 30 12.01 3.06 -9.49
CA LYS A 30 13.26 2.49 -10.04
C LYS A 30 13.12 1.01 -10.38
N MET A 31 12.24 0.29 -9.64
CA MET A 31 12.04 -1.14 -9.81
C MET A 31 11.09 -1.46 -10.98
N VAL A 32 10.05 -0.65 -11.18
CA VAL A 32 9.06 -0.91 -12.24
C VAL A 32 9.56 -0.52 -13.64
N GLY A 33 10.65 0.21 -13.76
CA GLY A 33 11.21 0.61 -15.06
C GLY A 33 10.22 1.39 -15.92
N ASN A 34 9.67 0.76 -16.96
CA ASN A 34 8.66 1.33 -17.85
C ASN A 34 7.22 1.24 -17.31
N GLY A 35 7.03 0.68 -16.12
CA GLY A 35 5.76 0.71 -15.39
C GLY A 35 5.49 2.08 -14.76
N LYS A 36 4.46 2.14 -13.92
CA LYS A 36 4.09 3.37 -13.19
C LYS A 36 3.87 3.08 -11.71
N VAL A 37 4.11 4.08 -10.88
CA VAL A 37 3.76 4.11 -9.48
C VAL A 37 2.75 5.23 -9.24
N TYR A 38 1.57 4.88 -8.77
CA TYR A 38 0.55 5.81 -8.31
C TYR A 38 0.77 6.04 -6.82
N ALA A 39 1.23 7.23 -6.47
CA ALA A 39 1.45 7.65 -5.09
C ALA A 39 0.17 8.29 -4.57
N VAL A 40 -0.61 7.54 -3.82
CA VAL A 40 -1.97 7.90 -3.39
C VAL A 40 -1.93 8.39 -1.96
N ASP A 41 -2.48 9.58 -1.72
CA ASP A 41 -2.60 10.14 -0.37
C ASP A 41 -3.88 10.98 -0.24
N VAL A 42 -4.42 11.09 0.98
CA VAL A 42 -5.61 11.89 1.28
C VAL A 42 -5.25 13.33 1.64
N GLU A 43 -4.01 13.57 2.06
CA GLU A 43 -3.53 14.86 2.50
C GLU A 43 -2.97 15.70 1.35
N LEU A 44 -3.57 16.85 1.10
CA LEU A 44 -3.15 17.77 0.04
C LEU A 44 -1.68 18.22 0.20
N GLU A 45 -1.22 18.40 1.44
CA GLU A 45 0.17 18.74 1.73
C GLU A 45 1.13 17.63 1.31
N MET A 46 0.77 16.35 1.53
CA MET A 46 1.58 15.22 1.09
C MET A 46 1.66 15.15 -0.44
N ILE A 47 0.56 15.45 -1.14
CA ILE A 47 0.57 15.56 -2.61
C ILE A 47 1.52 16.65 -3.09
N ALA A 48 1.59 17.79 -2.42
CA ALA A 48 2.55 18.85 -2.75
C ALA A 48 4.00 18.38 -2.53
N PHE A 49 4.31 17.73 -1.40
CA PHE A 49 5.62 17.12 -1.16
C PHE A 49 6.01 16.08 -2.21
N LEU A 50 5.07 15.23 -2.60
CA LEU A 50 5.28 14.25 -3.68
C LEU A 50 5.65 14.92 -5.00
N GLN A 51 4.94 15.98 -5.37
CA GLN A 51 5.21 16.74 -6.59
C GLN A 51 6.60 17.35 -6.58
N ASP A 52 7.01 17.97 -5.47
CA ASP A 52 8.33 18.57 -5.32
C ASP A 52 9.43 17.51 -5.35
N ARG A 53 9.23 16.37 -4.69
CA ARG A 53 10.16 15.24 -4.74
C ARG A 53 10.32 14.69 -6.16
N ILE A 54 9.21 14.48 -6.88
CA ILE A 54 9.20 14.02 -8.28
C ILE A 54 10.04 14.96 -9.17
N LYS A 55 9.88 16.28 -8.99
CA LYS A 55 10.68 17.29 -9.71
C LYS A 55 12.16 17.20 -9.36
N ALA A 56 12.47 17.17 -8.06
CA ALA A 56 13.84 17.12 -7.55
C ALA A 56 14.58 15.85 -8.02
N GLU A 57 13.93 14.70 -7.96
CA GLU A 57 14.49 13.41 -8.38
C GLU A 57 14.39 13.17 -9.90
N LYS A 58 13.73 14.08 -10.64
CA LYS A 58 13.45 13.95 -12.10
C LYS A 58 12.77 12.63 -12.46
N THR A 59 11.92 12.13 -11.56
CA THR A 59 11.19 10.88 -11.72
C THR A 59 10.05 11.07 -12.71
N LYS A 60 9.94 10.20 -13.74
CA LYS A 60 8.96 10.34 -14.83
C LYS A 60 7.75 9.40 -14.72
N ASN A 61 7.83 8.40 -13.87
CA ASN A 61 6.85 7.31 -13.76
C ASN A 61 6.16 7.22 -12.39
N VAL A 62 6.25 8.27 -11.57
CA VAL A 62 5.45 8.43 -10.36
C VAL A 62 4.33 9.45 -10.63
N VAL A 63 3.10 9.07 -10.30
CA VAL A 63 1.89 9.89 -10.51
C VAL A 63 1.23 10.11 -9.15
N PRO A 64 1.24 11.34 -8.61
CA PRO A 64 0.53 11.67 -7.37
C PRO A 64 -0.98 11.64 -7.61
N ILE A 65 -1.72 11.04 -6.69
CA ILE A 65 -3.18 10.94 -6.71
C ILE A 65 -3.71 11.43 -5.36
N LEU A 66 -4.48 12.50 -5.37
CA LEU A 66 -5.26 12.89 -4.20
C LEU A 66 -6.50 12.00 -4.14
N CYS A 67 -6.64 11.26 -3.05
CA CYS A 67 -7.78 10.39 -2.80
C CYS A 67 -8.76 11.00 -1.79
N THR A 68 -9.79 10.22 -1.41
CA THR A 68 -10.66 10.53 -0.28
C THR A 68 -10.53 9.45 0.78
N GLU A 69 -11.17 9.60 1.93
CA GLU A 69 -11.21 8.57 2.98
C GLU A 69 -11.97 7.29 2.58
N GLN A 70 -12.70 7.29 1.45
CA GLN A 70 -13.56 6.19 1.01
C GLN A 70 -13.17 5.60 -0.35
N THR A 71 -12.28 6.25 -1.11
CA THR A 71 -11.86 5.76 -2.42
C THR A 71 -10.44 6.19 -2.76
N ILE A 72 -9.70 5.31 -3.39
CA ILE A 72 -8.30 5.56 -3.82
C ILE A 72 -8.20 6.33 -5.14
N GLY A 73 -9.31 6.61 -5.83
CA GLY A 73 -9.32 7.38 -7.07
C GLY A 73 -8.63 6.73 -8.28
N LEU A 74 -8.46 5.40 -8.26
CA LEU A 74 -7.83 4.66 -9.37
C LEU A 74 -8.86 3.85 -10.16
N PRO A 75 -8.66 3.68 -11.49
CA PRO A 75 -9.58 2.91 -12.33
C PRO A 75 -9.63 1.43 -11.92
N ALA A 76 -10.79 0.80 -12.14
CA ALA A 76 -10.95 -0.64 -11.92
C ALA A 76 -9.97 -1.45 -12.79
N ASN A 77 -9.46 -2.56 -12.23
CA ASN A 77 -8.56 -3.50 -12.90
C ASN A 77 -7.31 -2.86 -13.55
N SER A 78 -6.76 -1.83 -12.92
CA SER A 78 -5.60 -1.08 -13.44
C SER A 78 -4.28 -1.39 -12.73
N ILE A 79 -4.32 -1.94 -11.50
CA ILE A 79 -3.17 -2.09 -10.63
C ILE A 79 -2.76 -3.56 -10.49
N ASP A 80 -1.46 -3.82 -10.61
CA ASP A 80 -0.87 -5.16 -10.44
C ASP A 80 -0.55 -5.45 -8.96
N LEU A 81 -0.07 -4.42 -8.24
CA LEU A 81 0.37 -4.52 -6.85
C LEU A 81 0.00 -3.25 -6.08
N MET A 82 -0.54 -3.40 -4.89
CA MET A 82 -0.71 -2.32 -3.93
C MET A 82 0.21 -2.52 -2.73
N LEU A 83 0.80 -1.44 -2.25
CA LEU A 83 1.60 -1.40 -1.03
C LEU A 83 0.96 -0.41 -0.05
N LEU A 84 0.76 -0.84 1.19
CA LEU A 84 0.38 -0.02 2.34
C LEU A 84 1.44 -0.24 3.42
N VAL A 85 2.02 0.85 3.94
CA VAL A 85 3.04 0.75 4.99
C VAL A 85 2.68 1.70 6.14
N ASP A 86 2.34 1.11 7.27
CA ASP A 86 2.03 1.82 8.52
C ASP A 86 0.96 2.92 8.33
N VAL A 87 -0.13 2.59 7.60
CA VAL A 87 -1.19 3.54 7.24
C VAL A 87 -2.61 2.98 7.35
N TYR A 88 -2.79 1.67 7.19
CA TYR A 88 -4.14 1.08 7.17
C TYR A 88 -4.88 1.26 8.50
N HIS A 89 -4.16 1.24 9.62
CA HIS A 89 -4.71 1.49 10.95
C HIS A 89 -5.26 2.92 11.14
N GLU A 90 -4.95 3.85 10.22
CA GLU A 90 -5.43 5.23 10.23
C GLU A 90 -6.71 5.43 9.41
N PHE A 91 -7.19 4.40 8.68
CA PHE A 91 -8.37 4.53 7.83
C PHE A 91 -9.65 4.73 8.65
N SER A 92 -10.35 5.85 8.41
CA SER A 92 -11.68 6.13 8.99
C SER A 92 -12.75 5.18 8.42
N TYR A 93 -12.59 4.75 7.16
CA TYR A 93 -13.53 3.88 6.43
C TYR A 93 -12.80 2.67 5.81
N PRO A 94 -12.29 1.74 6.65
CA PRO A 94 -11.43 0.65 6.16
C PRO A 94 -12.14 -0.33 5.23
N TYR A 95 -13.46 -0.52 5.38
CA TYR A 95 -14.25 -1.38 4.50
C TYR A 95 -14.40 -0.78 3.11
N GLU A 96 -14.82 0.48 3.01
CA GLU A 96 -14.99 1.21 1.75
C GLU A 96 -13.65 1.33 1.01
N MET A 97 -12.59 1.67 1.71
CA MET A 97 -11.24 1.69 1.15
C MET A 97 -10.81 0.30 0.67
N GLY A 98 -11.10 -0.74 1.45
CA GLY A 98 -10.83 -2.12 1.08
C GLY A 98 -11.53 -2.51 -0.23
N VAL A 99 -12.81 -2.19 -0.37
CA VAL A 99 -13.59 -2.42 -1.60
C VAL A 99 -12.99 -1.65 -2.77
N ALA A 100 -12.71 -0.37 -2.61
CA ALA A 100 -12.12 0.47 -3.67
C ALA A 100 -10.74 -0.06 -4.13
N MET A 101 -9.90 -0.51 -3.18
CA MET A 101 -8.62 -1.15 -3.48
C MET A 101 -8.81 -2.47 -4.24
N LEU A 102 -9.77 -3.31 -3.81
CA LEU A 102 -10.07 -4.56 -4.49
C LEU A 102 -10.54 -4.32 -5.93
N GLU A 103 -11.40 -3.34 -6.15
CA GLU A 103 -11.88 -2.99 -7.50
C GLU A 103 -10.74 -2.57 -8.42
N ALA A 104 -9.84 -1.71 -7.95
CA ALA A 104 -8.72 -1.20 -8.73
C ALA A 104 -7.65 -2.25 -9.04
N LEU A 105 -7.52 -3.31 -8.24
CA LEU A 105 -6.62 -4.43 -8.55
C LEU A 105 -7.09 -5.21 -9.78
N LYS A 106 -6.15 -5.60 -10.63
CA LYS A 106 -6.37 -6.58 -11.69
C LYS A 106 -6.73 -7.96 -11.10
N PRO A 107 -7.43 -8.82 -11.83
CA PRO A 107 -7.60 -10.22 -11.42
C PRO A 107 -6.26 -10.88 -11.08
N GLY A 108 -6.15 -11.46 -9.89
CA GLY A 108 -4.88 -12.02 -9.37
C GLY A 108 -3.87 -10.99 -8.87
N GLY A 109 -4.16 -9.69 -8.98
CA GLY A 109 -3.36 -8.62 -8.41
C GLY A 109 -3.24 -8.72 -6.90
N LYS A 110 -2.17 -8.16 -6.33
CA LYS A 110 -1.83 -8.33 -4.91
C LYS A 110 -1.88 -7.03 -4.14
N LEU A 111 -2.24 -7.16 -2.87
CA LEU A 111 -2.10 -6.12 -1.86
C LEU A 111 -1.11 -6.62 -0.81
N VAL A 112 -0.08 -5.82 -0.51
CA VAL A 112 0.87 -6.05 0.57
C VAL A 112 0.63 -5.01 1.64
N LEU A 113 0.18 -5.47 2.80
CA LEU A 113 -0.07 -4.66 3.98
C LEU A 113 1.06 -4.86 5.00
N VAL A 114 1.68 -3.76 5.38
CA VAL A 114 2.76 -3.72 6.37
C VAL A 114 2.29 -2.88 7.55
N GLU A 115 2.22 -3.49 8.75
CA GLU A 115 1.75 -2.84 9.97
C GLU A 115 2.55 -3.31 11.18
N PHE A 116 2.79 -2.43 12.15
CA PHE A 116 3.45 -2.80 13.40
C PHE A 116 2.62 -3.82 14.18
N ARG A 117 3.30 -4.88 14.67
CA ARG A 117 2.65 -5.99 15.37
C ARG A 117 2.09 -5.58 16.73
N THR A 118 0.79 -5.81 16.95
CA THR A 118 0.16 -5.68 18.27
C THR A 118 0.55 -6.84 19.18
N GLU A 119 0.79 -8.01 18.62
CA GLU A 119 1.10 -9.26 19.35
C GLU A 119 2.46 -9.23 20.05
N ASP A 120 3.33 -8.28 19.70
CA ASP A 120 4.65 -8.15 20.28
C ASP A 120 4.74 -6.86 21.13
N ALA A 121 4.81 -7.04 22.45
CA ALA A 121 4.93 -5.94 23.41
C ALA A 121 6.27 -5.17 23.29
N MET A 122 7.30 -5.78 22.69
CA MET A 122 8.63 -5.19 22.52
C MET A 122 8.73 -4.24 21.32
N VAL A 123 7.71 -4.22 20.46
CA VAL A 123 7.67 -3.26 19.34
C VAL A 123 7.59 -1.84 19.87
N PRO A 124 8.60 -0.97 19.60
CA PRO A 124 8.79 0.31 20.29
C PRO A 124 7.93 1.43 19.67
N ILE A 125 6.61 1.21 19.57
CA ILE A 125 5.66 2.21 19.05
C ILE A 125 4.39 2.20 19.89
N LYS A 126 3.63 3.31 19.88
CA LYS A 126 2.37 3.42 20.62
C LYS A 126 1.36 2.39 20.10
N THR A 127 0.56 1.83 21.00
CA THR A 127 -0.44 0.78 20.69
C THR A 127 -1.43 1.21 19.62
N ILE A 128 -1.79 2.51 19.57
CA ILE A 128 -2.70 3.06 18.56
C ILE A 128 -2.18 2.92 17.12
N HIS A 129 -0.86 2.78 16.93
CA HIS A 129 -0.23 2.57 15.62
C HIS A 129 0.12 1.10 15.37
N LYS A 130 -0.45 0.18 16.15
CA LYS A 130 -0.24 -1.25 15.98
C LYS A 130 -1.51 -1.92 15.48
N MET A 131 -1.34 -2.95 14.68
CA MET A 131 -2.44 -3.77 14.17
C MET A 131 -2.14 -5.26 14.34
N SER A 132 -3.14 -6.06 14.70
CA SER A 132 -2.98 -7.51 14.74
C SER A 132 -3.21 -8.12 13.35
N GLU A 133 -2.51 -9.25 13.08
CA GLU A 133 -2.76 -10.04 11.88
C GLU A 133 -4.24 -10.45 11.78
N GLN A 134 -4.82 -10.90 12.90
CA GLN A 134 -6.20 -11.34 12.95
C GLN A 134 -7.18 -10.24 12.53
N GLN A 135 -6.98 -9.01 13.00
CA GLN A 135 -7.81 -7.86 12.64
C GLN A 135 -7.69 -7.54 11.15
N ALA A 136 -6.47 -7.36 10.64
CA ALA A 136 -6.22 -7.05 9.23
C ALA A 136 -6.81 -8.11 8.29
N VAL A 137 -6.63 -9.39 8.62
CA VAL A 137 -7.17 -10.50 7.82
C VAL A 137 -8.69 -10.51 7.83
N ARG A 138 -9.33 -10.27 8.99
CA ARG A 138 -10.79 -10.20 9.09
C ARG A 138 -11.37 -9.07 8.25
N GLU A 139 -10.81 -7.87 8.35
CA GLU A 139 -11.29 -6.67 7.67
C GLU A 139 -11.11 -6.76 6.15
N LEU A 140 -9.92 -7.13 5.68
CA LEU A 140 -9.67 -7.26 4.24
C LEU A 140 -10.42 -8.44 3.62
N LYS A 141 -10.65 -9.54 4.35
CA LYS A 141 -11.54 -10.61 3.88
C LYS A 141 -12.98 -10.14 3.75
N ALA A 142 -13.48 -9.31 4.66
CA ALA A 142 -14.81 -8.72 4.56
C ALA A 142 -14.95 -7.84 3.30
N ALA A 143 -13.90 -7.14 2.90
CA ALA A 143 -13.84 -6.38 1.65
C ALA A 143 -13.66 -7.26 0.39
N GLY A 144 -13.48 -8.58 0.53
CA GLY A 144 -13.41 -9.54 -0.59
C GLY A 144 -11.98 -10.02 -0.96
N PHE A 145 -10.95 -9.63 -0.22
CA PHE A 145 -9.61 -10.13 -0.44
C PHE A 145 -9.42 -11.58 0.01
N ILE A 146 -8.48 -12.27 -0.63
CA ILE A 146 -8.01 -13.59 -0.21
C ILE A 146 -6.66 -13.41 0.47
N PHE A 147 -6.56 -13.80 1.74
CA PHE A 147 -5.29 -13.83 2.47
C PHE A 147 -4.40 -14.96 1.95
N GLU A 148 -3.14 -14.66 1.60
CA GLU A 148 -2.16 -15.66 1.13
C GLU A 148 -1.20 -16.07 2.24
N LYS A 149 -0.55 -15.09 2.87
CA LYS A 149 0.49 -15.33 3.89
C LYS A 149 0.89 -14.07 4.64
N ASN A 150 1.55 -14.26 5.77
CA ASN A 150 2.32 -13.23 6.47
C ASN A 150 3.82 -13.59 6.41
N ILE A 151 4.65 -12.69 5.90
CA ILE A 151 6.10 -12.88 5.76
C ILE A 151 6.78 -12.32 7.01
N SER A 152 7.29 -13.17 7.86
CA SER A 152 7.84 -12.84 9.19
C SER A 152 9.31 -12.42 9.18
N ASN A 153 9.77 -11.70 8.15
CA ASN A 153 11.17 -11.31 8.03
C ASN A 153 11.44 -9.83 8.35
N LEU A 154 10.41 -9.06 8.70
CA LEU A 154 10.55 -7.70 9.19
C LEU A 154 10.70 -7.72 10.72
N PRO A 155 11.54 -6.85 11.31
CA PRO A 155 11.83 -6.92 12.74
C PRO A 155 10.61 -6.64 13.62
N TRP A 156 9.75 -5.69 13.23
CA TRP A 156 8.64 -5.20 14.07
C TRP A 156 7.28 -5.22 13.40
N GLN A 157 7.22 -5.37 12.06
CA GLN A 157 5.97 -5.33 11.33
C GLN A 157 5.56 -6.72 10.82
N HIS A 158 4.25 -6.89 10.67
CA HIS A 158 3.69 -7.85 9.73
C HIS A 158 4.03 -7.43 8.30
N CYS A 159 4.13 -8.41 7.40
CA CYS A 159 4.16 -8.19 5.96
C CYS A 159 3.15 -9.16 5.34
N MET A 160 1.89 -8.75 5.36
CA MET A 160 0.75 -9.58 4.98
C MET A 160 0.46 -9.43 3.49
N VAL A 161 0.32 -10.55 2.80
CA VAL A 161 0.02 -10.60 1.37
C VAL A 161 -1.41 -11.07 1.18
N PHE A 162 -2.17 -10.27 0.46
CA PHE A 162 -3.53 -10.55 0.03
C PHE A 162 -3.59 -10.52 -1.51
N ARG A 163 -4.62 -11.10 -2.08
CA ARG A 163 -4.86 -11.03 -3.52
C ARG A 163 -6.34 -10.85 -3.86
N LYS A 164 -6.61 -10.28 -5.02
CA LYS A 164 -7.91 -10.34 -5.70
C LYS A 164 -8.08 -11.73 -6.32
N ASN A 165 -9.30 -12.26 -6.31
CA ASN A 165 -9.60 -13.49 -7.03
C ASN A 165 -9.30 -13.34 -8.54
N LYS A 166 -9.03 -14.46 -9.21
CA LYS A 166 -8.84 -14.49 -10.68
C LYS A 166 -10.13 -14.30 -11.42
#